data_444a29a3f3df6cfce27d49d3bcac5e80
#
_entry.id   444a29a3f3df6cfce27d49d3bcac5e80
#
_cell.length_a   1.000
_cell.length_b   1.000
_cell.length_c   1.000
_cell.angle_alpha   90.00
_cell.angle_beta   90.00
_cell.angle_gamma   90.00
#
_symmetry.space_group_name_H-M   'P 1'
#
loop_
_entity.id
_entity.type
_entity.pdbx_description
1 polymer ?
#
loop_
_entity_poly.entity_id
_entity_poly.type
_entity_poly.pdbx_seq_one_letter_code
_entity_poly.pdbx_strand_id
1 'polypeptide(L)'
;MFWADKIAADAQINQVVNDSKTPSGRVHVGSLRGVVIHDVIDRALKHGGKSSKFLYGVDDYDALDTVPHYLDREKFAPYLGFPLCNVPSPDNSASDYAKYFMGEFLEVFEHLGVRPEVYYLRDLYRSGRLNSYIDTFLKNAHLVREAYLEVSKARRPDNWYPFQIACENCGKIATTVVS
;
A
#
# COMPACT_ATOMS: atom_id res chain seq x y z
N MET A 1 6.15 -24.55 21.25
CA MET A 1 5.82 -23.11 21.18
C MET A 1 5.54 -22.78 19.73
N PHE A 2 4.39 -22.19 19.46
CA PHE A 2 4.01 -21.78 18.10
C PHE A 2 4.89 -20.61 17.64
N TRP A 3 5.16 -20.48 16.33
CA TRP A 3 6.13 -19.50 15.81
C TRP A 3 5.77 -18.04 16.15
N ALA A 4 4.48 -17.69 16.12
CA ALA A 4 4.03 -16.34 16.46
C ALA A 4 4.21 -16.01 17.95
N ASP A 5 4.10 -17.00 18.83
CA ASP A 5 4.35 -16.82 20.28
C ASP A 5 5.80 -16.46 20.55
N LYS A 6 6.74 -16.99 19.75
CA LYS A 6 8.16 -16.62 19.84
C LYS A 6 8.37 -15.14 19.49
N ILE A 7 7.77 -14.68 18.39
CA ILE A 7 7.81 -13.27 17.98
C ILE A 7 7.20 -12.40 19.08
N ALA A 8 6.05 -12.80 19.61
CA ALA A 8 5.38 -12.07 20.65
C ALA A 8 6.20 -12.01 21.95
N ALA A 9 6.92 -13.08 22.31
CA ALA A 9 7.76 -13.09 23.53
C ALA A 9 8.91 -12.07 23.44
N ASP A 10 9.55 -11.96 22.27
CA ASP A 10 10.70 -11.06 22.03
C ASP A 10 10.29 -9.61 21.77
N ALA A 11 9.01 -9.35 21.49
CA ALA A 11 8.51 -8.03 21.14
C ALA A 11 8.40 -7.10 22.36
N GLN A 12 8.49 -5.79 22.13
CA GLN A 12 8.23 -4.77 23.15
C GLN A 12 6.74 -4.67 23.51
N ILE A 13 6.39 -3.91 24.55
CA ILE A 13 5.02 -3.83 25.06
C ILE A 13 4.04 -3.24 24.04
N ASN A 14 4.42 -2.20 23.30
CA ASN A 14 3.59 -1.53 22.32
C ASN A 14 4.05 -1.89 20.91
N GLN A 15 3.18 -2.49 20.11
CA GLN A 15 3.49 -2.93 18.77
C GLN A 15 2.48 -2.40 17.74
N VAL A 16 2.95 -2.21 16.53
CA VAL A 16 2.13 -2.02 15.34
C VAL A 16 2.44 -3.16 14.38
N VAL A 17 1.42 -3.92 14.03
CA VAL A 17 1.47 -4.93 12.98
C VAL A 17 0.84 -4.28 11.75
N ASN A 18 1.57 -4.19 10.65
CA ASN A 18 1.08 -3.52 9.44
C ASN A 18 1.28 -4.40 8.21
N ASP A 19 0.25 -4.50 7.40
CA ASP A 19 0.29 -5.07 6.05
C ASP A 19 -0.33 -4.06 5.08
N SER A 20 -0.09 -4.19 3.79
CA SER A 20 -0.69 -3.34 2.77
C SER A 20 -0.90 -4.03 1.45
N LYS A 21 -1.73 -3.41 0.59
CA LYS A 21 -1.98 -3.90 -0.76
C LYS A 21 -2.34 -2.77 -1.72
N THR A 22 -1.72 -2.84 -2.90
CA THR A 22 -2.16 -2.06 -4.06
C THR A 22 -3.34 -2.76 -4.71
N PRO A 23 -4.55 -2.14 -4.72
CA PRO A 23 -5.76 -2.74 -5.31
C PRO A 23 -5.80 -2.56 -6.84
N SER A 24 -4.78 -3.05 -7.55
CA SER A 24 -4.64 -2.92 -9.02
C SER A 24 -5.60 -3.82 -9.82
N GLY A 25 -6.41 -4.61 -9.13
CA GLY A 25 -7.42 -5.52 -9.66
C GLY A 25 -7.90 -6.47 -8.59
N ARG A 26 -8.69 -7.51 -9.00
CA ARG A 26 -9.21 -8.53 -8.07
C ARG A 26 -8.06 -9.24 -7.35
N VAL A 27 -8.11 -9.24 -6.03
CA VAL A 27 -7.04 -9.78 -5.20
C VAL A 27 -7.12 -11.31 -5.19
N HIS A 28 -6.00 -11.98 -5.50
CA HIS A 28 -5.92 -13.43 -5.49
C HIS A 28 -5.62 -13.98 -4.09
N VAL A 29 -5.93 -15.27 -3.88
CA VAL A 29 -5.78 -15.96 -2.58
C VAL A 29 -4.36 -15.87 -1.99
N GLY A 30 -3.33 -15.77 -2.82
CA GLY A 30 -1.94 -15.61 -2.34
C GLY A 30 -1.71 -14.35 -1.49
N SER A 31 -2.49 -13.30 -1.71
CA SER A 31 -2.41 -12.07 -0.89
C SER A 31 -2.99 -12.24 0.51
N LEU A 32 -3.88 -13.21 0.74
CA LEU A 32 -4.38 -13.53 2.08
C LEU A 32 -3.31 -14.09 3.00
N ARG A 33 -2.23 -14.63 2.45
CA ARG A 33 -1.11 -15.15 3.25
C ARG A 33 -0.52 -14.06 4.14
N GLY A 34 -0.26 -12.86 3.60
CA GLY A 34 0.22 -11.72 4.39
C GLY A 34 -0.76 -11.37 5.50
N VAL A 35 -2.02 -11.19 5.14
CA VAL A 35 -3.11 -10.84 6.07
C VAL A 35 -3.20 -11.81 7.25
N VAL A 36 -3.23 -13.13 6.97
CA VAL A 36 -3.33 -14.16 8.01
C VAL A 36 -2.09 -14.19 8.90
N ILE A 37 -0.89 -14.04 8.33
CA ILE A 37 0.35 -13.98 9.11
C ILE A 37 0.32 -12.80 10.09
N HIS A 38 -0.07 -11.62 9.62
CA HIS A 38 -0.13 -10.41 10.44
C HIS A 38 -1.23 -10.50 11.51
N ASP A 39 -2.40 -11.04 11.19
CA ASP A 39 -3.48 -11.28 12.16
C ASP A 39 -3.03 -12.26 13.27
N VAL A 40 -2.36 -13.34 12.89
CA VAL A 40 -1.82 -14.32 13.86
C VAL A 40 -0.78 -13.69 14.79
N ILE A 41 0.10 -12.82 14.28
CA ILE A 41 1.07 -12.08 15.09
C ILE A 41 0.35 -11.11 16.03
N ASP A 42 -0.61 -10.35 15.54
CA ASP A 42 -1.39 -9.41 16.36
C ASP A 42 -2.12 -10.13 17.51
N ARG A 43 -2.75 -11.27 17.22
CA ARG A 43 -3.40 -12.11 18.24
C ARG A 43 -2.40 -12.68 19.25
N ALA A 44 -1.25 -13.15 18.81
CA ALA A 44 -0.21 -13.67 19.70
C ALA A 44 0.34 -12.59 20.64
N LEU A 45 0.57 -11.37 20.13
CA LEU A 45 0.98 -10.20 20.92
C LEU A 45 -0.06 -9.91 22.02
N LYS A 46 -1.33 -9.80 21.66
CA LYS A 46 -2.44 -9.56 22.58
C LYS A 46 -2.58 -10.67 23.60
N HIS A 47 -2.48 -11.93 23.19
CA HIS A 47 -2.51 -13.09 24.10
C HIS A 47 -1.33 -13.08 25.07
N GLY A 48 -0.15 -12.65 24.63
CA GLY A 48 1.03 -12.44 25.45
C GLY A 48 1.00 -11.18 26.34
N GLY A 49 -0.15 -10.52 26.48
CA GLY A 49 -0.34 -9.34 27.34
C GLY A 49 0.25 -8.04 26.79
N LYS A 50 0.55 -7.96 25.48
CA LYS A 50 1.10 -6.78 24.84
C LYS A 50 0.01 -5.95 24.16
N SER A 51 0.19 -4.63 24.11
CA SER A 51 -0.64 -3.75 23.31
C SER A 51 -0.24 -3.89 21.84
N SER A 52 -1.18 -4.17 20.96
CA SER A 52 -0.95 -4.27 19.53
C SER A 52 -2.09 -3.64 18.73
N LYS A 53 -1.73 -2.93 17.65
CA LYS A 53 -2.64 -2.45 16.61
C LYS A 53 -2.33 -3.18 15.32
N PHE A 54 -3.34 -3.81 14.71
CA PHE A 54 -3.21 -4.32 13.37
C PHE A 54 -3.75 -3.29 12.37
N LEU A 55 -2.87 -2.76 11.54
CA LEU A 55 -3.16 -1.79 10.49
C LEU A 55 -3.12 -2.47 9.13
N TYR A 56 -4.00 -2.06 8.22
CA TYR A 56 -3.98 -2.50 6.83
C TYR A 56 -4.04 -1.30 5.88
N GLY A 57 -2.93 -1.07 5.17
CA GLY A 57 -2.79 0.02 4.23
C GLY A 57 -3.37 -0.32 2.86
N VAL A 58 -4.10 0.61 2.28
CA VAL A 58 -4.55 0.54 0.89
C VAL A 58 -3.70 1.50 0.07
N ASP A 59 -2.83 0.93 -0.78
CA ASP A 59 -1.89 1.69 -1.62
C ASP A 59 -2.62 2.19 -2.88
N ASP A 60 -3.63 3.01 -2.66
CA ASP A 60 -4.57 3.50 -3.67
C ASP A 60 -4.08 4.73 -4.45
N TYR A 61 -2.92 5.25 -4.06
CA TYR A 61 -2.20 6.28 -4.80
C TYR A 61 -1.22 5.72 -5.83
N ASP A 62 -1.04 4.39 -5.88
CA ASP A 62 -0.28 3.73 -6.92
C ASP A 62 -0.96 3.87 -8.29
N ALA A 63 -0.16 3.89 -9.34
CA ALA A 63 -0.65 4.01 -10.70
C ALA A 63 -1.36 2.74 -11.19
N LEU A 64 -2.40 2.89 -12.01
CA LEU A 64 -2.93 1.78 -12.81
C LEU A 64 -1.90 1.44 -13.90
N ASP A 65 -1.11 0.37 -13.70
CA ASP A 65 -0.05 -0.03 -14.62
C ASP A 65 -0.57 -0.86 -15.79
N THR A 66 -1.58 -1.68 -15.54
CA THR A 66 -2.17 -2.58 -16.54
C THR A 66 -3.67 -2.69 -16.34
N VAL A 67 -4.40 -2.90 -17.42
CA VAL A 67 -5.82 -3.22 -17.36
C VAL A 67 -5.97 -4.74 -17.23
N PRO A 68 -6.55 -5.25 -16.12
CA PRO A 68 -6.82 -6.67 -15.96
C PRO A 68 -7.64 -7.24 -17.12
N HIS A 69 -7.36 -8.47 -17.55
CA HIS A 69 -7.98 -9.10 -18.72
C HIS A 69 -9.51 -9.28 -18.62
N TYR A 70 -10.06 -9.26 -17.42
CA TYR A 70 -11.51 -9.38 -17.13
C TYR A 70 -12.23 -8.03 -17.12
N LEU A 71 -11.52 -6.92 -17.34
CA LEU A 71 -12.11 -5.59 -17.48
C LEU A 71 -12.11 -5.15 -18.94
N ASP A 72 -13.04 -4.25 -19.27
CA ASP A 72 -13.11 -3.63 -20.59
C ASP A 72 -11.86 -2.76 -20.84
N ARG A 73 -11.01 -3.22 -21.74
CA ARG A 73 -9.75 -2.55 -22.05
C ARG A 73 -9.95 -1.18 -22.69
N GLU A 74 -10.97 -1.01 -23.54
CA GLU A 74 -11.23 0.28 -24.19
C GLU A 74 -11.67 1.32 -23.15
N LYS A 75 -12.48 0.92 -22.20
CA LYS A 75 -12.94 1.76 -21.09
C LYS A 75 -11.79 2.18 -20.18
N PHE A 76 -10.85 1.27 -19.85
CA PHE A 76 -9.84 1.52 -18.83
C PHE A 76 -8.45 1.92 -19.36
N ALA A 77 -8.13 1.68 -20.63
CA ALA A 77 -6.84 2.08 -21.19
C ALA A 77 -6.53 3.59 -21.08
N PRO A 78 -7.50 4.52 -21.19
CA PRO A 78 -7.24 5.94 -20.98
C PRO A 78 -6.71 6.28 -19.57
N TYR A 79 -7.04 5.44 -18.57
CA TYR A 79 -6.64 5.65 -17.17
C TYR A 79 -5.29 5.04 -16.80
N LEU A 80 -4.59 4.37 -17.72
CA LEU A 80 -3.24 3.89 -17.46
C LEU A 80 -2.32 5.05 -17.02
N GLY A 81 -1.64 4.85 -15.89
CA GLY A 81 -0.78 5.83 -15.25
C GLY A 81 -1.49 6.74 -14.23
N PHE A 82 -2.81 6.73 -14.14
CA PHE A 82 -3.52 7.45 -13.08
C PHE A 82 -3.42 6.74 -11.73
N PRO A 83 -3.39 7.48 -10.60
CA PRO A 83 -3.60 6.89 -9.28
C PRO A 83 -4.90 6.07 -9.25
N LEU A 84 -4.88 4.89 -8.65
CA LEU A 84 -6.05 4.00 -8.59
C LEU A 84 -7.28 4.67 -7.99
N CYS A 85 -7.08 5.59 -7.03
CA CYS A 85 -8.15 6.37 -6.44
C CYS A 85 -8.80 7.42 -7.38
N ASN A 86 -8.17 7.69 -8.53
CA ASN A 86 -8.69 8.59 -9.56
C ASN A 86 -9.23 7.83 -10.79
N VAL A 87 -9.24 6.49 -10.74
CA VAL A 87 -9.82 5.64 -11.77
C VAL A 87 -11.27 5.31 -11.40
N PRO A 88 -12.24 5.35 -12.33
CA PRO A 88 -13.63 5.04 -12.02
C PRO A 88 -13.82 3.57 -11.62
N SER A 89 -14.81 3.32 -10.77
CA SER A 89 -15.26 1.96 -10.44
C SER A 89 -15.69 1.20 -11.70
N PRO A 90 -15.43 -0.11 -11.79
CA PRO A 90 -15.81 -0.91 -12.95
C PRO A 90 -17.32 -0.88 -13.30
N ASP A 91 -18.17 -0.86 -12.29
CA ASP A 91 -19.63 -0.96 -12.40
C ASP A 91 -20.38 0.19 -11.69
N ASN A 92 -19.67 1.21 -11.21
CA ASN A 92 -20.18 2.34 -10.44
C ASN A 92 -20.74 1.97 -9.05
N SER A 93 -20.51 0.78 -8.52
CA SER A 93 -20.94 0.38 -7.17
C SER A 93 -20.07 0.97 -6.05
N ALA A 94 -18.86 1.44 -6.38
CA ALA A 94 -17.96 2.10 -5.46
C ALA A 94 -17.58 3.50 -5.96
N SER A 95 -17.02 4.35 -5.09
CA SER A 95 -16.62 5.70 -5.47
C SER A 95 -15.46 5.75 -6.48
N ASP A 96 -14.65 4.70 -6.50
CA ASP A 96 -13.48 4.58 -7.38
C ASP A 96 -13.02 3.12 -7.50
N TYR A 97 -12.07 2.90 -8.39
CA TYR A 97 -11.49 1.60 -8.70
C TYR A 97 -10.85 0.92 -7.47
N ALA A 98 -10.08 1.69 -6.69
CA ALA A 98 -9.39 1.15 -5.53
C ALA A 98 -10.37 0.67 -4.46
N LYS A 99 -11.42 1.44 -4.19
CA LYS A 99 -12.47 1.05 -3.24
C LYS A 99 -13.29 -0.14 -3.72
N TYR A 100 -13.51 -0.25 -5.03
CA TYR A 100 -14.20 -1.40 -5.61
C TYR A 100 -13.46 -2.72 -5.29
N PHE A 101 -12.20 -2.84 -5.72
CA PHE A 101 -11.44 -4.07 -5.52
C PHE A 101 -11.04 -4.30 -4.07
N MET A 102 -10.84 -3.22 -3.30
CA MET A 102 -10.56 -3.35 -1.88
C MET A 102 -11.79 -3.80 -1.09
N GLY A 103 -12.99 -3.36 -1.49
CA GLY A 103 -14.25 -3.81 -0.90
C GLY A 103 -14.41 -5.33 -0.98
N GLU A 104 -14.25 -5.90 -2.19
CA GLU A 104 -14.28 -7.36 -2.38
C GLU A 104 -13.28 -8.09 -1.46
N PHE A 105 -12.11 -7.51 -1.25
CA PHE A 105 -11.07 -8.14 -0.44
C PHE A 105 -11.34 -8.04 1.07
N LEU A 106 -11.87 -6.91 1.52
CA LEU A 106 -12.24 -6.70 2.93
C LEU A 106 -13.41 -7.58 3.37
N GLU A 107 -14.34 -7.91 2.48
CA GLU A 107 -15.39 -8.90 2.76
C GLU A 107 -14.79 -10.27 3.12
N VAL A 108 -13.70 -10.67 2.45
CA VAL A 108 -12.99 -11.90 2.79
C VAL A 108 -12.36 -11.83 4.18
N PHE A 109 -11.85 -10.64 4.60
CA PHE A 109 -11.33 -10.47 5.96
C PHE A 109 -12.42 -10.73 7.01
N GLU A 110 -13.60 -10.19 6.80
CA GLU A 110 -14.73 -10.41 7.71
C GLU A 110 -15.09 -11.89 7.84
N HIS A 111 -15.14 -12.62 6.72
CA HIS A 111 -15.40 -14.06 6.73
C HIS A 111 -14.31 -14.86 7.47
N LEU A 112 -13.07 -14.39 7.45
CA LEU A 112 -11.95 -15.00 8.19
C LEU A 112 -11.87 -14.53 9.66
N GLY A 113 -12.70 -13.58 10.07
CA GLY A 113 -12.65 -12.97 11.39
C GLY A 113 -11.42 -12.09 11.61
N VAL A 114 -10.81 -11.59 10.55
CA VAL A 114 -9.68 -10.65 10.56
C VAL A 114 -10.22 -9.22 10.55
N ARG A 115 -9.78 -8.36 11.48
CA ARG A 115 -10.34 -7.02 11.64
C ARG A 115 -9.23 -5.99 11.87
N PRO A 116 -8.46 -5.62 10.85
CA PRO A 116 -7.48 -4.55 10.95
C PRO A 116 -8.15 -3.17 10.96
N GLU A 117 -7.45 -2.17 11.46
CA GLU A 117 -7.76 -0.77 11.20
C GLU A 117 -7.28 -0.42 9.78
N VAL A 118 -8.21 -0.20 8.85
CA VAL A 118 -7.90 0.06 7.44
C VAL A 118 -7.65 1.56 7.23
N TYR A 119 -6.59 1.90 6.49
CA TYR A 119 -6.28 3.27 6.10
C TYR A 119 -5.94 3.35 4.61
N TYR A 120 -6.21 4.49 3.99
CA TYR A 120 -5.95 4.76 2.58
C TYR A 120 -4.81 5.74 2.43
N LEU A 121 -3.85 5.46 1.54
CA LEU A 121 -2.71 6.36 1.31
C LEU A 121 -3.15 7.71 0.75
N ARG A 122 -4.22 7.76 -0.06
CA ARG A 122 -4.80 9.04 -0.52
C ARG A 122 -5.08 10.02 0.62
N ASP A 123 -5.59 9.53 1.75
CA ASP A 123 -5.96 10.37 2.88
C ASP A 123 -4.71 10.87 3.62
N LEU A 124 -3.66 10.05 3.71
CA LEU A 124 -2.39 10.44 4.31
C LEU A 124 -1.67 11.50 3.47
N TYR A 125 -1.64 11.34 2.14
CA TYR A 125 -1.05 12.32 1.24
C TYR A 125 -1.85 13.63 1.23
N ARG A 126 -3.16 13.57 1.01
CA ARG A 126 -4.02 14.77 0.88
C ARG A 126 -4.17 15.56 2.16
N SER A 127 -4.08 14.91 3.33
CA SER A 127 -4.08 15.60 4.63
C SER A 127 -2.75 16.27 4.98
N GLY A 128 -1.70 16.06 4.20
CA GLY A 128 -0.36 16.57 4.47
C GLY A 128 0.39 15.85 5.60
N ARG A 129 -0.17 14.78 6.17
CA ARG A 129 0.47 14.01 7.27
C ARG A 129 1.82 13.44 6.88
N LEU A 130 2.08 13.22 5.60
CA LEU A 130 3.35 12.71 5.09
C LEU A 130 4.35 13.81 4.70
N ASN A 131 3.97 15.10 4.71
CA ASN A 131 4.81 16.18 4.19
C ASN A 131 6.19 16.26 4.85
N SER A 132 6.29 16.11 6.17
CA SER A 132 7.58 16.15 6.87
C SER A 132 8.49 14.96 6.51
N TYR A 133 7.90 13.80 6.28
CA TYR A 133 8.64 12.61 5.83
C TYR A 133 9.11 12.77 4.38
N ILE A 134 8.23 13.28 3.50
CA ILE A 134 8.56 13.58 2.10
C ILE A 134 9.74 14.57 2.04
N ASP A 135 9.67 15.67 2.79
CA ASP A 135 10.74 16.67 2.89
C ASP A 135 12.07 16.03 3.36
N THR A 136 11.99 15.17 4.38
CA THR A 136 13.17 14.46 4.87
C THR A 136 13.79 13.56 3.79
N PHE A 137 12.99 12.79 3.06
CA PHE A 137 13.48 11.93 1.99
C PHE A 137 14.04 12.71 0.81
N LEU A 138 13.41 13.83 0.43
CA LEU A 138 13.90 14.69 -0.65
C LEU A 138 15.26 15.30 -0.30
N LYS A 139 15.43 15.82 0.91
CA LYS A 139 16.70 16.39 1.39
C LYS A 139 17.82 15.35 1.50
N ASN A 140 17.48 14.09 1.73
CA ASN A 140 18.41 12.99 1.90
C ASN A 140 18.35 11.96 0.75
N ALA A 141 17.94 12.38 -0.44
CA ALA A 141 17.82 11.47 -1.59
C ALA A 141 19.12 10.72 -1.95
N HIS A 142 20.29 11.34 -1.66
CA HIS A 142 21.60 10.69 -1.84
C HIS A 142 21.75 9.44 -0.96
N LEU A 143 21.32 9.49 0.31
CA LEU A 143 21.36 8.32 1.20
C LEU A 143 20.45 7.18 0.71
N VAL A 144 19.30 7.54 0.12
CA VAL A 144 18.41 6.54 -0.49
C VAL A 144 19.06 5.87 -1.69
N ARG A 145 19.77 6.66 -2.54
CA ARG A 145 20.54 6.11 -3.67
C ARG A 145 21.66 5.19 -3.22
N GLU A 146 22.39 5.58 -2.17
CA GLU A 146 23.45 4.77 -1.57
C GLU A 146 22.91 3.44 -1.04
N ALA A 147 21.78 3.46 -0.30
CA ALA A 147 21.11 2.26 0.19
C ALA A 147 20.66 1.33 -0.97
N TYR A 148 20.13 1.87 -2.06
CA TYR A 148 19.83 1.09 -3.27
C TYR A 148 21.08 0.40 -3.84
N LEU A 149 22.18 1.11 -3.92
CA LEU A 149 23.44 0.56 -4.42
C LEU A 149 24.00 -0.53 -3.49
N GLU A 150 23.97 -0.29 -2.18
CA GLU A 150 24.51 -1.23 -1.19
C GLU A 150 23.69 -2.52 -1.12
N VAL A 151 22.38 -2.42 -1.00
CA VAL A 151 21.48 -3.57 -0.74
C VAL A 151 21.14 -4.33 -2.02
N SER A 152 20.68 -3.64 -3.07
CA SER A 152 20.19 -4.28 -4.30
C SER A 152 21.17 -4.20 -5.48
N LYS A 153 22.34 -3.55 -5.30
CA LYS A 153 23.30 -3.25 -6.37
C LYS A 153 22.71 -2.43 -7.52
N ALA A 154 21.54 -1.81 -7.31
CA ALA A 154 20.88 -0.96 -8.28
C ALA A 154 21.41 0.47 -8.20
N ARG A 155 22.21 0.89 -9.20
CA ARG A 155 22.67 2.27 -9.29
C ARG A 155 21.54 3.17 -9.78
N ARG A 156 21.25 4.22 -9.03
CA ARG A 156 20.32 5.29 -9.42
C ARG A 156 21.11 6.51 -9.87
N PRO A 157 20.66 7.25 -10.90
CA PRO A 157 21.34 8.48 -11.33
C PRO A 157 21.27 9.57 -10.26
N ASP A 158 22.19 10.54 -10.29
CA ASP A 158 22.32 11.55 -9.24
C ASP A 158 21.09 12.49 -9.14
N ASN A 159 20.38 12.67 -10.25
CA ASN A 159 19.13 13.42 -10.33
C ASN A 159 17.87 12.58 -10.07
N TRP A 160 18.00 11.34 -9.59
CA TRP A 160 16.85 10.54 -9.22
C TRP A 160 16.42 10.84 -7.78
N TYR A 161 15.12 11.05 -7.60
CA TYR A 161 14.47 11.19 -6.31
C TYR A 161 13.49 10.04 -6.04
N PRO A 162 13.30 9.61 -4.78
CA PRO A 162 12.47 8.46 -4.42
C PRO A 162 10.97 8.78 -4.39
N PHE A 163 10.51 9.64 -5.29
CA PHE A 163 9.12 10.04 -5.40
C PHE A 163 8.65 10.10 -6.84
N GLN A 164 7.38 9.80 -7.03
CA GLN A 164 6.62 10.03 -8.26
C GLN A 164 5.48 10.99 -7.92
N ILE A 165 5.26 11.97 -8.79
CA ILE A 165 4.25 13.01 -8.58
C ILE A 165 3.18 12.88 -9.65
N ALA A 166 1.90 13.01 -9.24
CA ALA A 166 0.82 13.12 -10.20
C ALA A 166 0.96 14.44 -10.98
N CYS A 167 0.97 14.36 -12.30
CA CYS A 167 1.06 15.52 -13.18
C CYS A 167 -0.18 16.39 -13.02
N GLU A 168 -0.01 17.68 -12.74
CA GLU A 168 -1.12 18.64 -12.58
C GLU A 168 -1.93 18.82 -13.89
N ASN A 169 -1.29 18.61 -15.05
CA ASN A 169 -1.94 18.76 -16.35
C ASN A 169 -2.72 17.51 -16.79
N CYS A 170 -2.11 16.30 -16.67
CA CYS A 170 -2.74 15.07 -17.16
C CYS A 170 -3.20 14.10 -16.06
N GLY A 171 -2.89 14.36 -14.80
CA GLY A 171 -3.28 13.53 -13.65
C GLY A 171 -2.52 12.22 -13.48
N LYS A 172 -1.57 11.90 -14.37
CA LYS A 172 -0.83 10.63 -14.36
C LYS A 172 0.44 10.73 -13.52
N ILE A 173 0.80 9.66 -12.83
CA ILE A 173 2.02 9.58 -12.03
C ILE A 173 3.26 9.33 -12.89
N ALA A 174 3.15 8.47 -13.91
CA ALA A 174 4.30 8.01 -14.71
C ALA A 174 4.85 9.04 -15.71
N THR A 175 4.26 10.24 -15.80
CA THR A 175 4.61 11.27 -16.80
C THR A 175 5.45 12.42 -16.25
N THR A 176 5.72 12.42 -14.94
CA THR A 176 6.51 13.45 -14.26
C THR A 176 7.85 12.92 -13.79
N VAL A 177 8.84 13.79 -13.80
CA VAL A 177 10.16 13.55 -13.18
C VAL A 177 10.35 14.61 -12.10
N VAL A 178 10.73 14.18 -10.91
CA VAL A 178 11.17 15.07 -9.83
C VAL A 178 12.62 15.41 -10.08
N SER A 179 12.94 16.68 -10.14
CA SER A 179 14.30 17.20 -10.38
C SER A 179 14.66 18.25 -9.33
#